data_54ce6e923df77d0fa819cec43b913046
#
_entry.id   54ce6e923df77d0fa819cec43b913046
#
_cell.length_a   1.000
_cell.length_b   1.000
_cell.length_c   1.000
_cell.angle_alpha   90.00
_cell.angle_beta   90.00
_cell.angle_gamma   90.00
#
_symmetry.space_group_name_H-M   'P 1'
#
loop_
_entity.id
_entity.type
_entity.pdbx_description
1 polymer ?
#
loop_
_entity_poly.entity_id
_entity_poly.type
_entity_poly.pdbx_seq_one_letter_code
_entity_poly.pdbx_strand_id
1 'polypeptide(L)'
;MASIIAAGLTSGTAISFSGDTSGQLVLQTNGTTTAVTISTGQVVTLAQPLPVASGGSGVTTSTGTGAVVLGTSPTLATPTFNSAQLATVVGTAPLYMARAWVNFNGVGTVAINASGNVSSITDNGTGDFTVNFTTAMSDANYTIAGSAGNGTVAVSGSATAILHIKHDVGGAAIAAGSIRVHTAYGDGANVDYPTNCLAIFR
;
A
#
# COMPACT_ATOMS: atom_id res chain seq x y z
N MET A 1 -29.66 -38.52 -21.24
CA MET A 1 -30.27 -38.90 -19.96
C MET A 1 -29.24 -38.68 -18.87
N ALA A 2 -29.56 -38.01 -17.81
CA ALA A 2 -28.63 -37.81 -16.69
C ALA A 2 -28.63 -39.05 -15.80
N SER A 3 -27.46 -39.54 -15.42
CA SER A 3 -27.30 -40.59 -14.41
C SER A 3 -27.39 -39.95 -13.02
N ILE A 4 -28.34 -40.37 -12.23
CA ILE A 4 -28.60 -39.88 -10.90
C ILE A 4 -28.17 -40.95 -9.89
N ILE A 5 -27.31 -40.62 -8.95
CA ILE A 5 -27.06 -41.41 -7.75
C ILE A 5 -27.97 -40.85 -6.66
N ALA A 6 -29.04 -41.56 -6.35
CA ALA A 6 -29.98 -41.17 -5.34
C ALA A 6 -29.90 -42.11 -4.13
N ALA A 7 -29.86 -41.56 -2.92
CA ALA A 7 -30.06 -42.32 -1.72
C ALA A 7 -31.55 -42.74 -1.64
N GLY A 8 -31.82 -44.04 -1.58
CA GLY A 8 -33.19 -44.55 -1.48
C GLY A 8 -33.80 -44.16 -0.13
N LEU A 9 -35.08 -43.72 -0.17
CA LEU A 9 -35.86 -43.39 1.01
C LEU A 9 -36.36 -44.61 1.81
N THR A 10 -36.05 -45.81 1.34
CA THR A 10 -36.47 -47.05 2.01
C THR A 10 -35.35 -47.60 2.87
N SER A 11 -35.63 -47.84 4.12
CA SER A 11 -34.69 -48.36 5.10
C SER A 11 -33.97 -49.62 4.61
N GLY A 12 -32.67 -49.62 4.53
CA GLY A 12 -31.82 -50.79 4.29
C GLY A 12 -30.96 -50.83 3.04
N THR A 13 -31.02 -49.81 2.14
CA THR A 13 -30.15 -49.72 0.99
C THR A 13 -29.20 -48.55 1.09
N ALA A 14 -28.08 -48.74 1.79
CA ALA A 14 -26.96 -47.85 1.69
C ALA A 14 -26.31 -48.03 0.29
N ILE A 15 -25.97 -46.93 -0.38
CA ILE A 15 -25.10 -47.01 -1.55
C ILE A 15 -23.72 -47.42 -1.03
N SER A 16 -23.31 -48.64 -1.31
CA SER A 16 -21.98 -49.13 -0.96
C SER A 16 -21.10 -49.05 -2.21
N PHE A 17 -20.02 -48.30 -2.15
CA PHE A 17 -18.98 -48.34 -3.16
C PHE A 17 -17.89 -49.27 -2.65
N SER A 18 -17.57 -50.36 -3.38
CA SER A 18 -16.34 -51.09 -3.12
C SER A 18 -15.20 -50.36 -3.83
N GLY A 19 -14.23 -49.84 -3.07
CA GLY A 19 -13.03 -49.20 -3.59
C GLY A 19 -12.09 -50.23 -4.21
N ASP A 20 -11.23 -49.76 -5.08
CA ASP A 20 -10.02 -50.50 -5.47
C ASP A 20 -9.00 -50.53 -4.31
N THR A 21 -7.85 -51.15 -4.52
CA THR A 21 -6.77 -51.22 -3.53
C THR A 21 -6.08 -49.88 -3.26
N SER A 22 -6.40 -48.81 -4.01
CA SER A 22 -5.80 -47.49 -3.83
C SER A 22 -6.38 -46.72 -2.65
N GLY A 23 -7.60 -47.08 -2.20
CA GLY A 23 -8.32 -46.39 -1.15
C GLY A 23 -8.79 -44.98 -1.51
N GLN A 24 -8.77 -44.64 -2.80
CA GLN A 24 -9.28 -43.35 -3.30
C GLN A 24 -10.69 -43.52 -3.86
N LEU A 25 -11.50 -42.46 -3.71
CA LEU A 25 -12.77 -42.33 -4.44
C LEU A 25 -12.58 -41.37 -5.60
N VAL A 26 -12.80 -41.85 -6.82
CA VAL A 26 -12.70 -41.06 -8.05
C VAL A 26 -14.07 -40.98 -8.71
N LEU A 27 -14.55 -39.76 -8.94
CA LEU A 27 -15.75 -39.48 -9.74
C LEU A 27 -15.32 -39.04 -11.13
N GLN A 28 -15.77 -39.76 -12.15
CA GLN A 28 -15.43 -39.50 -13.54
C GLN A 28 -16.64 -39.06 -14.35
N THR A 29 -16.39 -38.22 -15.32
CA THR A 29 -17.36 -37.84 -16.35
C THR A 29 -16.85 -38.32 -17.71
N ASN A 30 -17.78 -38.52 -18.66
CA ASN A 30 -17.42 -38.92 -20.01
C ASN A 30 -16.56 -40.22 -20.08
N GLY A 31 -16.84 -41.14 -19.17
CA GLY A 31 -16.23 -42.51 -19.15
C GLY A 31 -14.84 -42.58 -18.50
N THR A 32 -13.97 -41.63 -18.71
CA THR A 32 -12.57 -41.70 -18.25
C THR A 32 -12.01 -40.39 -17.67
N THR A 33 -12.74 -39.28 -17.82
CA THR A 33 -12.27 -37.96 -17.35
C THR A 33 -12.57 -37.79 -15.87
N THR A 34 -11.54 -37.74 -15.04
CA THR A 34 -11.70 -37.49 -13.60
C THR A 34 -12.24 -36.08 -13.36
N ALA A 35 -13.30 -35.98 -12.60
CA ALA A 35 -13.89 -34.70 -12.17
C ALA A 35 -13.54 -34.38 -10.71
N VAL A 36 -13.60 -35.40 -9.85
CA VAL A 36 -13.31 -35.27 -8.41
C VAL A 36 -12.51 -36.47 -7.96
N THR A 37 -11.48 -36.25 -7.13
CA THR A 37 -10.77 -37.29 -6.41
C THR A 37 -10.84 -37.00 -4.91
N ILE A 38 -11.18 -38.02 -4.10
CA ILE A 38 -11.04 -37.99 -2.65
C ILE A 38 -9.93 -38.95 -2.26
N SER A 39 -8.82 -38.41 -1.73
CA SER A 39 -7.65 -39.22 -1.35
C SER A 39 -7.88 -39.98 -0.05
N THR A 40 -6.98 -40.91 0.28
CA THR A 40 -6.96 -41.61 1.58
C THR A 40 -6.81 -40.67 2.78
N GLY A 41 -6.21 -39.49 2.58
CA GLY A 41 -6.13 -38.43 3.59
C GLY A 41 -7.35 -37.50 3.63
N GLN A 42 -8.46 -37.88 2.98
CA GLN A 42 -9.73 -37.12 2.92
C GLN A 42 -9.60 -35.75 2.22
N VAL A 43 -8.59 -35.57 1.39
CA VAL A 43 -8.44 -34.36 0.55
C VAL A 43 -9.30 -34.49 -0.69
N VAL A 44 -10.19 -33.51 -0.90
CA VAL A 44 -11.01 -33.41 -2.12
C VAL A 44 -10.27 -32.57 -3.15
N THR A 45 -9.99 -33.16 -4.30
CA THR A 45 -9.37 -32.48 -5.45
C THR A 45 -10.37 -32.41 -6.59
N LEU A 46 -10.63 -31.22 -7.09
CA LEU A 46 -11.42 -30.98 -8.29
C LEU A 46 -10.49 -30.89 -9.50
N ALA A 47 -10.83 -31.55 -10.60
CA ALA A 47 -10.05 -31.47 -11.84
C ALA A 47 -10.11 -30.09 -12.49
N GLN A 48 -11.16 -29.32 -12.22
CA GLN A 48 -11.31 -27.94 -12.65
C GLN A 48 -11.57 -27.05 -11.44
N PRO A 49 -11.10 -25.76 -11.46
CA PRO A 49 -11.40 -24.83 -10.41
C PRO A 49 -12.91 -24.65 -10.22
N LEU A 50 -13.35 -24.53 -8.98
CA LEU A 50 -14.72 -24.18 -8.71
C LEU A 50 -14.99 -22.74 -9.18
N PRO A 51 -15.98 -22.49 -10.06
CA PRO A 51 -16.31 -21.14 -10.52
C PRO A 51 -16.67 -20.21 -9.36
N VAL A 52 -16.46 -18.91 -9.51
CA VAL A 52 -16.80 -17.89 -8.49
C VAL A 52 -18.30 -17.94 -8.15
N ALA A 53 -19.17 -18.14 -9.14
CA ALA A 53 -20.61 -18.30 -8.94
C ALA A 53 -20.99 -19.51 -8.06
N SER A 54 -20.09 -20.48 -7.91
CA SER A 54 -20.26 -21.68 -7.07
C SER A 54 -19.40 -21.62 -5.78
N GLY A 55 -18.91 -20.43 -5.41
CA GLY A 55 -18.13 -20.23 -4.20
C GLY A 55 -16.62 -20.49 -4.34
N GLY A 56 -16.12 -20.74 -5.56
CA GLY A 56 -14.67 -20.87 -5.80
C GLY A 56 -13.97 -19.54 -6.02
N SER A 57 -12.65 -19.57 -5.98
CA SER A 57 -11.82 -18.40 -6.32
C SER A 57 -11.75 -18.11 -7.83
N GLY A 58 -12.20 -19.06 -8.67
CA GLY A 58 -12.14 -18.97 -10.13
C GLY A 58 -10.75 -19.18 -10.73
N VAL A 59 -9.74 -19.48 -9.92
CA VAL A 59 -8.34 -19.67 -10.35
C VAL A 59 -7.77 -21.01 -9.87
N THR A 60 -6.87 -21.60 -10.66
CA THR A 60 -6.20 -22.87 -10.35
C THR A 60 -5.04 -22.73 -9.36
N THR A 61 -4.51 -21.51 -9.22
CA THR A 61 -3.40 -21.21 -8.33
C THR A 61 -3.82 -20.14 -7.33
N SER A 62 -3.74 -20.43 -6.03
CA SER A 62 -3.80 -19.40 -5.02
C SER A 62 -2.44 -18.74 -4.89
N THR A 63 -2.34 -17.44 -5.06
CA THR A 63 -1.12 -16.65 -4.82
C THR A 63 -1.01 -16.25 -3.36
N GLY A 64 -1.06 -17.21 -2.45
CA GLY A 64 -0.95 -16.93 -1.02
C GLY A 64 -1.34 -18.10 -0.16
N THR A 65 -0.77 -18.16 1.03
CA THR A 65 -1.16 -19.12 2.08
C THR A 65 -2.10 -18.41 3.04
N GLY A 66 -3.38 -18.74 3.03
CA GLY A 66 -4.35 -18.15 3.96
C GLY A 66 -5.79 -18.22 3.46
N ALA A 67 -6.71 -17.72 4.29
CA ALA A 67 -8.13 -17.69 3.98
C ALA A 67 -8.45 -16.70 2.85
N VAL A 68 -9.25 -17.11 1.87
CA VAL A 68 -9.84 -16.20 0.90
C VAL A 68 -10.88 -15.35 1.65
N VAL A 69 -10.67 -14.05 1.71
CA VAL A 69 -11.58 -13.13 2.37
C VAL A 69 -12.70 -12.74 1.40
N LEU A 70 -13.88 -13.28 1.65
CA LEU A 70 -15.11 -12.99 0.92
C LEU A 70 -16.09 -12.31 1.89
N GLY A 71 -16.22 -10.99 1.79
CA GLY A 71 -17.16 -10.27 2.63
C GLY A 71 -17.12 -8.76 2.42
N THR A 72 -18.19 -8.09 2.88
CA THR A 72 -18.37 -6.64 2.72
C THR A 72 -17.45 -5.80 3.60
N SER A 73 -16.77 -6.39 4.57
CA SER A 73 -15.81 -5.70 5.47
C SER A 73 -14.74 -6.69 5.93
N PRO A 74 -13.84 -7.14 5.03
CA PRO A 74 -12.80 -8.07 5.41
C PRO A 74 -11.80 -7.42 6.37
N THR A 75 -11.53 -8.06 7.51
CA THR A 75 -10.41 -7.68 8.36
C THR A 75 -9.15 -8.33 7.84
N LEU A 76 -8.24 -7.54 7.27
CA LEU A 76 -6.93 -8.00 6.83
C LEU A 76 -5.91 -7.74 7.93
N ALA A 77 -5.43 -8.79 8.57
CA ALA A 77 -4.32 -8.69 9.51
C ALA A 77 -3.01 -8.58 8.72
N THR A 78 -2.25 -7.49 8.90
CA THR A 78 -0.96 -7.23 8.25
C THR A 78 -0.96 -7.37 6.71
N PRO A 79 -1.81 -6.63 5.99
CA PRO A 79 -1.77 -6.69 4.53
C PRO A 79 -0.46 -6.09 4.01
N THR A 80 0.27 -6.84 3.19
CA THR A 80 1.42 -6.32 2.46
C THR A 80 0.93 -5.79 1.12
N PHE A 81 0.96 -4.47 0.94
CA PHE A 81 0.60 -3.84 -0.33
C PHE A 81 1.87 -3.67 -1.16
N ASN A 82 2.01 -4.43 -2.21
CA ASN A 82 3.19 -4.36 -3.11
C ASN A 82 3.17 -3.11 -4.02
N SER A 83 2.05 -2.44 -4.13
CA SER A 83 1.85 -1.13 -4.74
C SER A 83 0.56 -0.58 -4.14
N ALA A 84 0.68 0.13 -3.02
CA ALA A 84 -0.48 0.66 -2.33
C ALA A 84 -1.13 1.77 -3.18
N GLN A 85 -1.98 1.38 -4.12
CA GLN A 85 -3.11 2.22 -4.45
C GLN A 85 -4.13 2.01 -3.32
N LEU A 86 -4.04 2.80 -2.29
CA LEU A 86 -5.15 2.95 -1.36
C LEU A 86 -6.29 3.55 -2.18
N ALA A 87 -7.22 2.68 -2.57
CA ALA A 87 -8.46 3.12 -3.17
C ALA A 87 -9.03 4.21 -2.27
N THR A 88 -9.53 5.29 -2.87
CA THR A 88 -10.24 6.35 -2.18
C THR A 88 -11.19 5.70 -1.18
N VAL A 89 -10.95 5.92 0.12
CA VAL A 89 -11.87 5.46 1.14
C VAL A 89 -13.19 6.16 0.85
N VAL A 90 -14.19 5.40 0.44
CA VAL A 90 -15.52 5.93 0.20
C VAL A 90 -16.08 6.38 1.55
N GLY A 91 -16.08 7.67 1.78
CA GLY A 91 -16.51 8.30 3.01
C GLY A 91 -16.58 9.81 2.83
N THR A 92 -16.88 10.53 3.89
CA THR A 92 -17.08 11.98 3.85
C THR A 92 -15.79 12.75 3.50
N ALA A 93 -14.61 12.13 3.70
CA ALA A 93 -13.32 12.67 3.29
C ALA A 93 -12.37 11.51 2.90
N PRO A 94 -11.81 11.51 1.69
CA PRO A 94 -10.82 10.53 1.29
C PRO A 94 -9.52 10.69 2.09
N LEU A 95 -8.83 9.56 2.33
CA LEU A 95 -7.52 9.55 2.99
C LEU A 95 -6.43 9.81 1.94
N TYR A 96 -5.65 10.86 2.13
CA TYR A 96 -4.47 11.17 1.31
C TYR A 96 -3.20 10.88 2.11
N MET A 97 -2.29 10.09 1.56
CA MET A 97 -0.99 9.80 2.17
C MET A 97 0.10 10.68 1.59
N ALA A 98 1.08 11.05 2.43
CA ALA A 98 2.26 11.75 1.95
C ALA A 98 3.04 10.88 0.94
N ARG A 99 3.43 11.47 -0.18
CA ARG A 99 4.21 10.82 -1.26
C ARG A 99 5.72 10.98 -1.03
N ALA A 100 6.11 11.99 -0.27
CA ALA A 100 7.46 12.20 0.24
C ALA A 100 7.37 12.96 1.56
N TRP A 101 8.38 12.77 2.41
CA TRP A 101 8.53 13.53 3.63
C TRP A 101 9.99 13.58 4.05
N VAL A 102 10.36 14.62 4.76
CA VAL A 102 11.72 14.76 5.30
C VAL A 102 11.73 15.58 6.58
N ASN A 103 12.61 15.18 7.50
CA ASN A 103 13.09 15.99 8.61
C ASN A 103 14.59 16.19 8.40
N PHE A 104 15.06 17.44 8.34
CA PHE A 104 16.46 17.75 8.10
C PHE A 104 16.96 18.90 8.96
N ASN A 105 18.28 18.87 9.26
CA ASN A 105 19.00 19.98 9.85
C ASN A 105 19.46 20.94 8.75
N GLY A 106 19.14 22.23 8.86
CA GLY A 106 19.61 23.29 7.95
C GLY A 106 20.80 24.08 8.48
N VAL A 107 21.23 23.87 9.73
CA VAL A 107 22.33 24.65 10.34
C VAL A 107 23.67 23.96 10.09
N GLY A 108 24.64 24.72 9.63
CA GLY A 108 26.00 24.23 9.36
C GLY A 108 26.02 23.26 8.17
N THR A 109 26.45 22.03 8.39
CA THR A 109 26.34 21.00 7.34
C THR A 109 24.93 20.47 7.29
N VAL A 110 24.22 20.72 6.17
CA VAL A 110 22.86 20.23 5.95
C VAL A 110 22.82 18.71 5.97
N ALA A 111 21.92 18.13 6.77
CA ALA A 111 21.82 16.69 6.95
C ALA A 111 20.37 16.24 7.10
N ILE A 112 20.00 15.13 6.44
CA ILE A 112 18.72 14.46 6.62
C ILE A 112 18.74 13.65 7.92
N ASN A 113 17.82 13.95 8.84
CA ASN A 113 17.64 13.18 10.06
C ASN A 113 16.78 11.92 9.79
N ALA A 114 15.71 12.09 9.00
CA ALA A 114 14.83 11.00 8.56
C ALA A 114 14.06 11.43 7.32
N SER A 115 13.74 10.49 6.43
CA SER A 115 12.99 10.80 5.22
C SER A 115 12.26 9.58 4.63
N GLY A 116 11.28 9.85 3.77
CA GLY A 116 10.66 8.90 2.86
C GLY A 116 10.58 9.53 1.47
N ASN A 117 11.08 8.84 0.44
CA ASN A 117 11.17 9.30 -0.95
C ASN A 117 11.96 10.62 -1.14
N VAL A 118 12.94 10.92 -0.28
CA VAL A 118 13.85 12.06 -0.43
C VAL A 118 15.28 11.52 -0.48
N SER A 119 16.04 11.91 -1.50
CA SER A 119 17.40 11.45 -1.73
C SER A 119 18.47 12.38 -1.13
N SER A 120 18.23 13.69 -1.18
CA SER A 120 19.18 14.70 -0.68
C SER A 120 18.50 16.04 -0.45
N ILE A 121 19.17 16.89 0.33
CA ILE A 121 18.88 18.32 0.44
C ILE A 121 20.05 19.07 -0.18
N THR A 122 19.77 19.98 -1.11
CA THR A 122 20.77 20.92 -1.62
C THR A 122 20.66 22.21 -0.82
N ASP A 123 21.76 22.65 -0.24
CA ASP A 123 21.88 23.95 0.39
C ASP A 123 22.17 25.00 -0.68
N ASN A 124 21.26 25.96 -0.85
CA ASN A 124 21.41 27.06 -1.79
C ASN A 124 21.82 28.38 -1.10
N GLY A 125 22.01 28.36 0.21
CA GLY A 125 22.32 29.48 1.07
C GLY A 125 21.36 29.62 2.23
N THR A 126 21.60 30.62 3.09
CA THR A 126 20.81 30.78 4.32
C THR A 126 19.31 30.76 4.08
N GLY A 127 18.63 29.81 4.72
CA GLY A 127 17.19 29.62 4.65
C GLY A 127 16.69 29.16 3.26
N ASP A 128 17.52 28.61 2.42
CA ASP A 128 17.18 28.29 1.04
C ASP A 128 17.65 26.87 0.69
N PHE A 129 16.71 25.94 0.59
CA PHE A 129 16.99 24.53 0.42
C PHE A 129 16.20 23.92 -0.73
N THR A 130 16.84 23.02 -1.49
CA THR A 130 16.15 22.18 -2.47
C THR A 130 16.04 20.75 -1.93
N VAL A 131 14.82 20.26 -1.79
CA VAL A 131 14.51 18.89 -1.42
C VAL A 131 14.39 18.05 -2.69
N ASN A 132 15.33 17.11 -2.89
CA ASN A 132 15.39 16.26 -4.06
C ASN A 132 14.69 14.93 -3.79
N PHE A 133 13.79 14.50 -4.68
CA PHE A 133 13.07 13.23 -4.52
C PHE A 133 13.89 12.05 -5.08
N THR A 134 13.80 10.90 -4.42
CA THR A 134 14.36 9.64 -4.94
C THR A 134 13.58 9.17 -6.17
N THR A 135 12.25 9.21 -6.06
CA THR A 135 11.34 8.94 -7.17
C THR A 135 10.53 10.20 -7.43
N ALA A 136 10.60 10.70 -8.65
CA ALA A 136 9.88 11.91 -9.03
C ALA A 136 8.36 11.77 -8.86
N MET A 137 7.69 12.87 -8.55
CA MET A 137 6.24 12.98 -8.63
C MET A 137 5.80 12.88 -10.11
N SER A 138 4.53 12.59 -10.36
CA SER A 138 3.99 12.51 -11.73
C SER A 138 4.08 13.84 -12.48
N ASP A 139 4.00 14.94 -11.76
CA ASP A 139 4.10 16.32 -12.26
C ASP A 139 4.41 17.29 -11.10
N ALA A 140 4.35 18.60 -11.36
CA ALA A 140 4.57 19.66 -10.37
C ALA A 140 3.28 20.10 -9.63
N ASN A 141 2.14 19.44 -9.83
CA ASN A 141 0.85 19.81 -9.22
C ASN A 141 0.64 19.06 -7.89
N TYR A 142 1.48 19.30 -6.91
CA TYR A 142 1.38 18.74 -5.58
C TYR A 142 1.35 19.84 -4.52
N THR A 143 0.89 19.50 -3.32
CA THR A 143 0.87 20.43 -2.19
C THR A 143 1.88 20.01 -1.12
N ILE A 144 2.26 20.98 -0.28
CA ILE A 144 3.17 20.75 0.84
C ILE A 144 2.51 21.12 2.16
N ALA A 145 2.92 20.43 3.22
CA ALA A 145 2.75 20.85 4.60
C ALA A 145 4.12 20.79 5.28
N GLY A 146 4.49 21.85 5.98
CA GLY A 146 5.81 21.89 6.61
C GLY A 146 5.89 22.89 7.74
N SER A 147 6.95 22.72 8.55
CA SER A 147 7.31 23.62 9.64
C SER A 147 8.81 23.66 9.81
N ALA A 148 9.30 24.77 10.34
CA ALA A 148 10.70 24.92 10.73
C ALA A 148 10.77 25.37 12.19
N GLY A 149 11.88 25.14 12.87
CA GLY A 149 12.04 25.54 14.25
C GLY A 149 13.39 25.22 14.88
N ASN A 150 13.62 25.78 16.06
CA ASN A 150 14.87 25.64 16.81
C ASN A 150 14.95 24.38 17.70
N GLY A 151 13.90 23.55 17.72
CA GLY A 151 13.91 22.29 18.45
C GLY A 151 13.96 22.37 19.99
N THR A 152 14.71 23.25 20.58
CA THR A 152 14.94 23.27 22.04
C THR A 152 15.15 24.65 22.67
N VAL A 153 15.17 25.74 21.90
CA VAL A 153 15.45 27.05 22.47
C VAL A 153 14.21 27.93 22.41
N ALA A 154 13.68 28.28 23.59
CA ALA A 154 12.75 29.40 23.71
C ALA A 154 13.52 30.67 23.31
N VAL A 155 13.36 31.13 22.08
CA VAL A 155 13.81 32.46 21.67
C VAL A 155 12.86 33.46 22.31
N SER A 156 13.38 34.27 23.24
CA SER A 156 12.65 35.42 23.78
C SER A 156 12.50 36.45 22.65
N GLY A 157 11.28 36.58 22.17
CA GLY A 157 10.92 37.46 21.06
C GLY A 157 10.13 36.67 20.01
N SER A 158 9.15 37.31 19.42
CA SER A 158 8.14 36.78 18.48
C SER A 158 8.75 36.19 17.18
N ALA A 159 9.66 35.22 17.29
CA ALA A 159 10.25 34.57 16.11
C ALA A 159 9.35 33.40 15.68
N THR A 160 8.32 33.69 14.91
CA THR A 160 7.59 32.64 14.19
C THR A 160 8.51 32.06 13.12
N ALA A 161 8.84 30.77 13.23
CA ALA A 161 9.56 30.08 12.18
C ALA A 161 8.60 29.77 11.02
N ILE A 162 9.01 30.09 9.81
CA ILE A 162 8.21 29.87 8.60
C ILE A 162 8.99 28.93 7.68
N LEU A 163 8.32 27.93 7.12
CA LEU A 163 8.77 27.15 5.99
C LEU A 163 7.73 27.23 4.89
N HIS A 164 8.14 27.67 3.71
CA HIS A 164 7.25 27.80 2.55
C HIS A 164 8.00 27.56 1.24
N ILE A 165 7.27 27.51 0.13
CA ILE A 165 7.86 27.39 -1.20
C ILE A 165 8.67 28.66 -1.50
N LYS A 166 9.91 28.49 -1.97
CA LYS A 166 10.79 29.61 -2.29
C LYS A 166 10.21 30.44 -3.45
N HIS A 167 10.06 31.73 -3.20
CA HIS A 167 9.81 32.73 -4.24
C HIS A 167 11.13 33.21 -4.87
N ASP A 168 11.04 33.89 -6.00
CA ASP A 168 12.15 34.61 -6.66
C ASP A 168 13.35 33.76 -7.10
N VAL A 169 13.08 32.51 -7.49
CA VAL A 169 14.09 31.68 -8.17
C VAL A 169 13.96 31.84 -9.67
N GLY A 170 15.07 31.97 -10.38
CA GLY A 170 15.11 32.05 -11.85
C GLY A 170 14.69 30.78 -12.57
N GLY A 171 13.97 29.85 -11.88
CA GLY A 171 13.43 28.60 -12.36
C GLY A 171 12.20 28.16 -11.55
N ALA A 172 11.63 27.02 -11.89
CA ALA A 172 10.47 26.48 -11.15
C ALA A 172 10.88 26.07 -9.73
N ALA A 173 10.28 26.70 -8.72
CA ALA A 173 10.45 26.28 -7.31
C ALA A 173 9.84 24.90 -7.05
N ILE A 174 8.85 24.50 -7.82
CA ILE A 174 8.19 23.19 -7.76
C ILE A 174 8.46 22.49 -9.08
N ALA A 175 9.07 21.30 -9.03
CA ALA A 175 9.34 20.45 -10.18
C ALA A 175 8.96 19.00 -9.82
N ALA A 176 8.76 18.15 -10.82
CA ALA A 176 8.43 16.75 -10.57
C ALA A 176 9.50 16.03 -9.72
N GLY A 177 10.78 16.35 -9.89
CA GLY A 177 11.91 15.72 -9.18
C GLY A 177 12.36 16.41 -7.89
N SER A 178 11.87 17.63 -7.62
CA SER A 178 12.34 18.41 -6.46
C SER A 178 11.42 19.55 -6.09
N ILE A 179 11.58 20.05 -4.87
CA ILE A 179 10.95 21.30 -4.45
C ILE A 179 11.97 22.19 -3.75
N ARG A 180 11.98 23.48 -4.07
CA ARG A 180 12.78 24.48 -3.38
C ARG A 180 11.95 25.19 -2.32
N VAL A 181 12.43 25.14 -1.09
CA VAL A 181 11.77 25.69 0.08
C VAL A 181 12.61 26.79 0.72
N HIS A 182 11.93 27.67 1.42
CA HIS A 182 12.53 28.79 2.12
C HIS A 182 12.16 28.72 3.60
N THR A 183 13.14 28.97 4.46
CA THR A 183 12.94 29.09 5.90
C THR A 183 13.34 30.49 6.36
N ALA A 184 12.49 31.11 7.15
CA ALA A 184 12.64 32.49 7.57
C ALA A 184 12.06 32.75 8.97
N TYR A 185 12.43 33.87 9.57
CA TYR A 185 11.69 34.47 10.67
C TYR A 185 10.37 35.08 10.20
N GLY A 186 9.48 35.39 11.14
CA GLY A 186 8.22 36.03 10.83
C GLY A 186 8.28 37.42 10.18
N ASP A 187 9.44 38.09 10.26
CA ASP A 187 9.75 39.34 9.57
C ASP A 187 10.28 39.15 8.13
N GLY A 188 10.41 37.87 7.70
CA GLY A 188 10.89 37.50 6.37
C GLY A 188 12.41 37.35 6.25
N ALA A 189 13.19 37.59 7.30
CA ALA A 189 14.63 37.40 7.25
C ALA A 189 14.98 35.90 7.15
N ASN A 190 15.82 35.54 6.16
CA ASN A 190 16.26 34.18 5.94
C ASN A 190 17.02 33.62 7.14
N VAL A 191 16.76 32.37 7.50
CA VAL A 191 17.44 31.71 8.61
C VAL A 191 17.49 30.21 8.43
N ASP A 192 18.61 29.61 8.81
CA ASP A 192 18.75 28.16 8.88
C ASP A 192 18.22 27.67 10.22
N TYR A 193 17.29 26.72 10.18
CA TYR A 193 16.79 26.08 11.38
C TYR A 193 17.36 24.67 11.54
N PRO A 194 17.62 24.23 12.78
CA PRO A 194 18.09 22.87 13.04
C PRO A 194 17.03 21.79 12.82
N THR A 195 15.75 22.17 12.76
CA THR A 195 14.65 21.25 12.49
C THR A 195 13.75 21.84 11.40
N ASN A 196 13.73 21.16 10.26
CA ASN A 196 12.87 21.48 9.13
C ASN A 196 12.10 20.23 8.74
N CYS A 197 10.79 20.28 8.82
CA CYS A 197 9.91 19.17 8.50
C CYS A 197 9.04 19.52 7.29
N LEU A 198 8.97 18.61 6.33
CA LEU A 198 8.19 18.78 5.11
C LEU A 198 7.49 17.47 4.75
N ALA A 199 6.22 17.55 4.38
CA ALA A 199 5.47 16.46 3.78
C ALA A 199 4.84 16.92 2.46
N ILE A 200 4.81 16.04 1.46
CA ILE A 200 4.33 16.30 0.11
C ILE A 200 3.17 15.36 -0.20
N PHE A 201 2.07 15.91 -0.69
CA PHE A 201 0.82 15.21 -1.00
C PHE A 201 0.48 15.38 -2.48
N ARG A 202 0.19 14.24 -3.14
CA ARG A 202 -0.16 14.19 -4.57
C ARG A 202 -1.17 13.08 -4.83
#